data_93691d7cbee87066e271cddaa731bc97
#
_entry.id   93691d7cbee87066e271cddaa731bc97
#
_cell.length_a   1.000
_cell.length_b   1.000
_cell.length_c   1.000
_cell.angle_alpha   90.00
_cell.angle_beta   90.00
_cell.angle_gamma   90.00
#
_symmetry.space_group_name_H-M   'P 1'
#
loop_
_entity.id
_entity.type
_entity.pdbx_description
1 polymer ?
#
loop_
_entity_poly.entity_id
_entity_poly.type
_entity_poly.pdbx_seq_one_letter_code
_entity_poly.pdbx_strand_id
1 'polypeptide(L)'
;MVLCLLLGLAFAAEPAPLPYADALQRALDNNLTLQAAGLEVEAADGALLAARGDFDPLLTSTLAHARGTDESIQQFGEVLSRYQATSWGANLSQRFATGTTLDVGLSTAKTSFRYELRDSSLIVESEEPQYQSRLGASLSQALLQGHRRDYNQAGIQRAAAARSIAELEHKALRDQTLALAATRYWDLWYQARRVELAQAAITLAEEELRVVSARVEQGTLAPVERTRAESLLVAARAQALQAEAARRAARDQLLLVMGESAGADLRPSTPPADPSAAAPEPAAAVEAALAQNPDLARLRRAAEQAELERALAAHGRLPSLNATASYALLGYETSQGAAIGEVFTNDLHEWSVGANLAMPLGNRADKGALAEADARARQARLSTQAEEQAIAQAVRGQLDALLTTRAAVELAQINLRLAEETLTAERALRQAGRAIQRDVLAAIQAVNDAGVALEKAKADHQLARIELQRLQGSL
;
A
#
# COMPACT_ATOMS: atom_id res chain seq x y z
N MET A 1 24.50 56.40 23.11
CA MET A 1 24.36 55.06 22.59
C MET A 1 22.86 54.75 22.48
N VAL A 2 22.26 55.12 21.33
CA VAL A 2 20.81 55.07 21.07
C VAL A 2 20.47 53.72 20.44
N LEU A 3 19.69 52.92 21.17
CA LEU A 3 19.25 51.60 20.75
C LEU A 3 17.97 51.78 19.89
N CYS A 4 18.12 51.75 18.56
CA CYS A 4 16.96 51.67 17.63
C CYS A 4 16.29 50.32 17.74
N LEU A 5 15.15 50.28 18.40
CA LEU A 5 14.17 49.18 18.32
C LEU A 5 13.50 49.24 16.93
N LEU A 6 13.96 48.44 16.00
CA LEU A 6 13.23 48.11 14.78
C LEU A 6 12.06 47.17 15.13
N LEU A 7 10.86 47.72 15.34
CA LEU A 7 9.62 46.96 15.25
C LEU A 7 9.45 46.50 13.79
N GLY A 8 9.80 45.26 13.52
CA GLY A 8 9.41 44.59 12.28
C GLY A 8 7.91 44.47 12.24
N LEU A 9 7.23 45.35 11.51
CA LEU A 9 5.87 45.12 11.01
C LEU A 9 5.92 43.85 10.14
N ALA A 10 5.50 42.75 10.73
CA ALA A 10 5.17 41.57 9.94
C ALA A 10 3.99 41.96 9.05
N PHE A 11 4.27 42.29 7.80
CA PHE A 11 3.25 42.29 6.75
C PHE A 11 2.67 40.89 6.78
N ALA A 12 1.40 40.75 7.16
CA ALA A 12 0.65 39.53 6.92
C ALA A 12 0.67 39.33 5.40
N ALA A 13 1.47 38.37 4.93
CA ALA A 13 1.50 38.02 3.53
C ALA A 13 0.05 37.64 3.11
N GLU A 14 -0.42 38.19 2.00
CA GLU A 14 -1.73 37.79 1.47
C GLU A 14 -1.72 36.27 1.28
N PRO A 15 -2.83 35.59 1.65
CA PRO A 15 -2.90 34.14 1.54
C PRO A 15 -2.65 33.71 0.09
N ALA A 16 -1.72 32.79 -0.12
CA ALA A 16 -1.35 32.33 -1.44
C ALA A 16 -2.54 31.62 -2.12
N PRO A 17 -2.90 31.99 -3.36
CA PRO A 17 -3.96 31.30 -4.07
C PRO A 17 -3.56 29.84 -4.34
N LEU A 18 -4.42 28.89 -3.99
CA LEU A 18 -4.22 27.47 -4.20
C LEU A 18 -5.28 26.96 -5.20
N PRO A 19 -4.91 26.69 -6.47
CA PRO A 19 -5.77 25.98 -7.40
C PRO A 19 -6.05 24.54 -6.95
N TYR A 20 -7.20 24.00 -7.29
CA TYR A 20 -7.60 22.64 -6.96
C TYR A 20 -6.59 21.58 -7.48
N ALA A 21 -6.18 21.72 -8.76
CA ALA A 21 -5.21 20.80 -9.35
C ALA A 21 -3.86 20.81 -8.63
N ASP A 22 -3.39 21.99 -8.20
CA ASP A 22 -2.11 22.11 -7.47
C ASP A 22 -2.18 21.46 -6.07
N ALA A 23 -3.34 21.55 -5.39
CA ALA A 23 -3.53 20.89 -4.11
C ALA A 23 -3.46 19.36 -4.26
N LEU A 24 -4.06 18.81 -5.30
CA LEU A 24 -4.00 17.37 -5.60
C LEU A 24 -2.59 16.94 -5.97
N GLN A 25 -1.90 17.72 -6.81
CA GLN A 25 -0.53 17.40 -7.21
C GLN A 25 0.43 17.41 -6.01
N ARG A 26 0.35 18.42 -5.14
CA ARG A 26 1.17 18.48 -3.92
C ARG A 26 0.89 17.32 -2.98
N ALA A 27 -0.37 16.87 -2.86
CA ALA A 27 -0.72 15.68 -2.08
C ALA A 27 -0.08 14.42 -2.67
N LEU A 28 -0.04 14.27 -3.99
CA LEU A 28 0.63 13.14 -4.64
C LEU A 28 2.15 13.15 -4.43
N ASP A 29 2.77 14.32 -4.54
CA ASP A 29 4.22 14.46 -4.53
C ASP A 29 4.80 14.34 -3.10
N ASN A 30 4.08 14.85 -2.10
CA ASN A 30 4.65 15.03 -0.76
C ASN A 30 3.99 14.17 0.33
N ASN A 31 2.89 13.46 0.05
CA ASN A 31 2.24 12.63 1.06
C ASN A 31 3.12 11.47 1.49
N LEU A 32 3.56 11.48 2.75
CA LEU A 32 4.49 10.49 3.30
C LEU A 32 3.92 9.05 3.29
N THR A 33 2.61 8.90 3.45
CA THR A 33 1.97 7.58 3.41
C THR A 33 2.01 7.00 2.00
N LEU A 34 1.80 7.84 0.97
CA LEU A 34 1.89 7.43 -0.42
C LEU A 34 3.33 7.11 -0.83
N GLN A 35 4.30 7.89 -0.37
CA GLN A 35 5.73 7.61 -0.58
C GLN A 35 6.13 6.28 0.07
N ALA A 36 5.69 6.01 1.31
CA ALA A 36 5.94 4.73 1.98
C ALA A 36 5.35 3.55 1.20
N ALA A 37 4.14 3.68 0.66
CA ALA A 37 3.53 2.65 -0.17
C ALA A 37 4.27 2.42 -1.51
N GLY A 38 4.93 3.45 -2.05
CA GLY A 38 5.84 3.31 -3.20
C GLY A 38 7.03 2.40 -2.88
N LEU A 39 7.60 2.52 -1.67
CA LEU A 39 8.70 1.67 -1.20
C LEU A 39 8.27 0.20 -1.00
N GLU A 40 7.00 -0.08 -0.69
CA GLU A 40 6.47 -1.44 -0.63
C GLU A 40 6.48 -2.11 -2.02
N VAL A 41 6.24 -1.36 -3.09
CA VAL A 41 6.36 -1.87 -4.46
C VAL A 41 7.82 -2.21 -4.77
N GLU A 42 8.78 -1.35 -4.39
CA GLU A 42 10.21 -1.62 -4.55
C GLU A 42 10.65 -2.85 -3.72
N ALA A 43 10.12 -3.01 -2.51
CA ALA A 43 10.37 -4.18 -1.69
C ALA A 43 9.84 -5.46 -2.35
N ALA A 44 8.66 -5.41 -2.97
CA ALA A 44 8.09 -6.53 -3.72
C ALA A 44 8.91 -6.85 -5.01
N ASP A 45 9.49 -5.84 -5.68
CA ASP A 45 10.43 -6.04 -6.79
C ASP A 45 11.71 -6.75 -6.31
N GLY A 46 12.24 -6.35 -5.15
CA GLY A 46 13.36 -7.04 -4.51
C GLY A 46 13.04 -8.49 -4.17
N ALA A 47 11.86 -8.77 -3.64
CA ALA A 47 11.41 -10.14 -3.35
C ALA A 47 11.25 -11.00 -4.61
N LEU A 48 10.76 -10.41 -5.71
CA LEU A 48 10.69 -11.09 -7.01
C LEU A 48 12.08 -11.40 -7.56
N LEU A 49 13.03 -10.48 -7.45
CA LEU A 49 14.42 -10.71 -7.85
C LEU A 49 15.04 -11.83 -6.98
N ALA A 50 14.84 -11.82 -5.67
CA ALA A 50 15.31 -12.88 -4.77
C ALA A 50 14.73 -14.25 -5.15
N ALA A 51 13.42 -14.33 -5.46
CA ALA A 51 12.79 -15.57 -5.88
C ALA A 51 13.34 -16.13 -7.22
N ARG A 52 13.83 -15.27 -8.10
CA ARG A 52 14.53 -15.68 -9.33
C ARG A 52 15.91 -16.23 -9.03
N GLY A 53 16.56 -15.73 -7.98
CA GLY A 53 17.85 -16.21 -7.51
C GLY A 53 17.87 -17.67 -7.06
N ASP A 54 16.71 -18.30 -6.79
CA ASP A 54 16.61 -19.75 -6.53
C ASP A 54 17.10 -20.61 -7.71
N PHE A 55 17.22 -20.02 -8.88
CA PHE A 55 17.72 -20.66 -10.11
C PHE A 55 19.10 -20.18 -10.51
N ASP A 56 19.76 -19.35 -9.72
CA ASP A 56 21.12 -18.92 -10.00
C ASP A 56 22.12 -20.06 -9.66
N PRO A 57 23.23 -20.17 -10.42
CA PRO A 57 24.29 -21.09 -10.08
C PRO A 57 24.90 -20.78 -8.73
N LEU A 58 24.98 -21.76 -7.85
CA LEU A 58 25.56 -21.62 -6.52
C LEU A 58 26.95 -22.28 -6.48
N LEU A 59 28.00 -21.50 -6.32
CA LEU A 59 29.34 -21.97 -6.05
C LEU A 59 29.55 -22.06 -4.53
N THR A 60 29.85 -23.28 -4.06
CA THR A 60 30.20 -23.51 -2.66
C THR A 60 31.65 -24.02 -2.57
N SER A 61 32.40 -23.56 -1.59
CA SER A 61 33.72 -24.11 -1.25
C SER A 61 33.76 -24.49 0.22
N THR A 62 34.30 -25.69 0.47
CA THR A 62 34.35 -26.24 1.82
C THR A 62 35.80 -26.60 2.14
N LEU A 63 36.31 -26.18 3.30
CA LEU A 63 37.56 -26.62 3.89
C LEU A 63 37.24 -27.26 5.22
N ALA A 64 37.69 -28.50 5.43
CA ALA A 64 37.47 -29.21 6.67
C ALA A 64 38.74 -29.88 7.15
N HIS A 65 38.97 -29.92 8.45
CA HIS A 65 39.98 -30.68 9.11
C HIS A 65 39.33 -31.53 10.21
N ALA A 66 39.54 -32.83 10.16
CA ALA A 66 39.02 -33.77 11.13
C ALA A 66 40.16 -34.61 11.73
N ARG A 67 40.06 -34.88 12.98
CA ARG A 67 40.90 -35.81 13.69
C ARG A 67 40.05 -36.69 14.59
N GLY A 68 40.21 -37.98 14.49
CA GLY A 68 39.45 -38.94 15.25
C GLY A 68 40.26 -40.13 15.72
N THR A 69 39.74 -40.83 16.68
CA THR A 69 40.22 -42.13 17.14
C THR A 69 39.01 -43.04 17.12
N ASP A 70 39.15 -44.17 16.46
CA ASP A 70 38.10 -45.19 16.34
C ASP A 70 38.69 -46.55 16.87
N GLU A 71 37.89 -47.29 17.59
CA GLU A 71 38.24 -48.60 18.13
C GLU A 71 37.37 -49.67 17.44
N SER A 72 38.00 -50.59 16.76
CA SER A 72 37.31 -51.66 16.05
C SER A 72 37.86 -53.01 16.41
N ILE A 73 36.97 -54.02 16.57
CA ILE A 73 37.35 -55.41 16.79
C ILE A 73 37.51 -56.04 15.39
N GLN A 74 38.74 -56.39 15.04
CA GLN A 74 39.05 -57.07 13.82
C GLN A 74 39.50 -58.53 14.09
N GLN A 75 39.65 -59.29 13.02
CA GLN A 75 39.97 -60.74 13.10
C GLN A 75 41.24 -61.05 13.93
N PHE A 76 42.12 -60.07 14.13
CA PHE A 76 43.38 -60.20 14.83
C PHE A 76 43.44 -59.50 16.20
N GLY A 77 42.30 -59.03 16.72
CA GLY A 77 42.21 -58.33 18.02
C GLY A 77 41.61 -56.94 17.96
N GLU A 78 41.65 -56.20 19.05
CA GLU A 78 41.18 -54.81 19.13
C GLU A 78 42.21 -53.90 18.46
N VAL A 79 41.76 -53.19 17.41
CA VAL A 79 42.56 -52.24 16.67
C VAL A 79 42.11 -50.82 17.00
N LEU A 80 43.01 -50.01 17.51
CA LEU A 80 42.82 -48.60 17.71
C LEU A 80 43.31 -47.86 16.43
N SER A 81 42.40 -47.26 15.70
CA SER A 81 42.73 -46.46 14.54
C SER A 81 42.63 -44.97 14.83
N ARG A 82 43.73 -44.25 14.62
CA ARG A 82 43.74 -42.78 14.66
C ARG A 82 43.83 -42.26 13.24
N TYR A 83 42.93 -41.34 12.89
CA TYR A 83 42.97 -40.70 11.59
C TYR A 83 43.04 -39.19 11.68
N GLN A 84 43.68 -38.57 10.70
CA GLN A 84 43.63 -37.15 10.43
C GLN A 84 43.25 -36.98 8.98
N ALA A 85 42.22 -36.17 8.75
CA ALA A 85 41.77 -35.86 7.38
C ALA A 85 41.67 -34.33 7.19
N THR A 86 42.27 -33.85 6.13
CA THR A 86 42.06 -32.45 5.69
C THR A 86 41.50 -32.51 4.28
N SER A 87 40.32 -31.95 4.11
CA SER A 87 39.64 -31.93 2.82
C SER A 87 39.33 -30.50 2.38
N TRP A 88 39.41 -30.27 1.09
CA TRP A 88 38.95 -29.09 0.39
C TRP A 88 38.09 -29.51 -0.78
N GLY A 89 37.01 -28.75 -1.01
CA GLY A 89 36.14 -28.96 -2.17
C GLY A 89 35.52 -27.67 -2.67
N ALA A 90 35.25 -27.63 -3.96
CA ALA A 90 34.44 -26.62 -4.62
C ALA A 90 33.37 -27.32 -5.46
N ASN A 91 32.10 -26.89 -5.28
CA ASN A 91 30.95 -27.45 -5.98
C ASN A 91 30.12 -26.33 -6.59
N LEU A 92 29.76 -26.48 -7.88
CA LEU A 92 28.81 -25.64 -8.60
C LEU A 92 27.48 -26.40 -8.72
N SER A 93 26.43 -25.86 -8.10
CA SER A 93 25.07 -26.42 -8.15
C SER A 93 24.17 -25.52 -8.99
N GLN A 94 23.44 -26.11 -9.94
CA GLN A 94 22.49 -25.42 -10.78
C GLN A 94 21.13 -26.12 -10.74
N ARG A 95 20.10 -25.37 -10.30
CA ARG A 95 18.72 -25.81 -10.32
C ARG A 95 18.00 -25.28 -11.57
N PHE A 96 17.21 -26.13 -12.22
CA PHE A 96 16.43 -25.79 -13.41
C PHE A 96 14.92 -25.83 -13.13
N ALA A 97 14.16 -25.03 -13.85
CA ALA A 97 12.71 -25.00 -13.75
C ALA A 97 12.02 -26.34 -14.08
N THR A 98 12.70 -27.25 -14.76
CA THR A 98 12.22 -28.61 -15.07
C THR A 98 12.27 -29.58 -13.89
N GLY A 99 12.73 -29.11 -12.70
CA GLY A 99 12.98 -29.98 -11.55
C GLY A 99 14.25 -30.80 -11.67
N THR A 100 15.15 -30.38 -12.55
CA THR A 100 16.51 -30.91 -12.69
C THR A 100 17.45 -30.15 -11.80
N THR A 101 18.34 -30.84 -11.10
CA THR A 101 19.51 -30.26 -10.42
C THR A 101 20.77 -30.87 -10.98
N LEU A 102 21.72 -30.04 -11.38
CA LEU A 102 23.06 -30.42 -11.84
C LEU A 102 24.06 -29.92 -10.81
N ASP A 103 24.90 -30.83 -10.31
CA ASP A 103 26.01 -30.50 -9.44
C ASP A 103 27.31 -30.94 -10.12
N VAL A 104 28.32 -30.06 -10.14
CA VAL A 104 29.66 -30.35 -10.63
C VAL A 104 30.65 -29.89 -9.59
N GLY A 105 31.49 -30.79 -9.10
CA GLY A 105 32.41 -30.46 -8.04
C GLY A 105 33.77 -31.15 -8.13
N LEU A 106 34.80 -30.44 -7.71
CA LEU A 106 36.11 -30.94 -7.46
C LEU A 106 36.36 -30.97 -5.96
N SER A 107 36.74 -32.12 -5.42
CA SER A 107 37.17 -32.25 -4.04
C SER A 107 38.51 -32.99 -3.94
N THR A 108 39.29 -32.64 -2.93
CA THR A 108 40.53 -33.34 -2.59
C THR A 108 40.62 -33.51 -1.07
N ALA A 109 41.05 -34.69 -0.66
CA ALA A 109 41.24 -35.01 0.77
C ALA A 109 42.64 -35.58 0.99
N LYS A 110 43.33 -35.05 1.98
CA LYS A 110 44.54 -35.62 2.53
C LYS A 110 44.18 -36.47 3.74
N THR A 111 44.50 -37.73 3.78
CA THR A 111 44.22 -38.64 4.91
C THR A 111 45.49 -39.32 5.34
N SER A 112 45.71 -39.40 6.66
CA SER A 112 46.76 -40.19 7.28
C SER A 112 46.14 -41.05 8.37
N PHE A 113 46.56 -42.30 8.44
CA PHE A 113 46.08 -43.30 9.36
C PHE A 113 47.21 -43.84 10.22
N ARG A 114 46.93 -44.15 11.50
CA ARG A 114 47.79 -44.86 12.40
C ARG A 114 46.98 -45.96 13.10
N TYR A 115 47.37 -47.20 12.92
CA TYR A 115 46.74 -48.35 13.51
C TYR A 115 47.63 -48.93 14.65
N GLU A 116 47.06 -49.09 15.85
CA GLU A 116 47.70 -49.69 16.99
C GLU A 116 46.92 -50.95 17.41
N LEU A 117 47.59 -52.11 17.46
CA LEU A 117 47.00 -53.34 17.96
C LEU A 117 47.13 -53.32 19.47
N ARG A 118 46.02 -53.43 20.25
CA ARG A 118 45.94 -53.14 21.67
C ARG A 118 46.82 -54.14 22.52
N ASP A 119 46.96 -55.38 22.07
CA ASP A 119 47.70 -56.44 22.80
C ASP A 119 49.07 -56.72 22.17
N SER A 120 49.56 -55.93 21.28
CA SER A 120 50.87 -56.12 20.68
C SER A 120 51.58 -54.76 20.48
N SER A 121 52.87 -54.78 20.38
CA SER A 121 53.69 -53.62 20.04
C SER A 121 53.66 -53.30 18.54
N LEU A 122 52.72 -53.89 17.76
CA LEU A 122 52.64 -53.70 16.37
C LEU A 122 51.85 -52.37 16.10
N ILE A 123 52.55 -51.37 15.60
CA ILE A 123 52.04 -50.12 15.13
C ILE A 123 52.20 -50.09 13.62
N VAL A 124 51.12 -49.92 12.90
CA VAL A 124 51.15 -49.70 11.46
C VAL A 124 50.78 -48.27 11.22
N GLU A 125 51.72 -47.44 10.83
CA GLU A 125 51.53 -46.04 10.45
C GLU A 125 51.65 -45.90 8.94
N SER A 126 50.76 -45.14 8.31
CA SER A 126 50.94 -44.77 6.92
C SER A 126 52.13 -43.77 6.85
N GLU A 127 53.27 -44.22 6.35
CA GLU A 127 54.51 -43.40 6.25
C GLU A 127 54.30 -42.13 5.41
N GLU A 128 53.38 -42.19 4.44
CA GLU A 128 53.05 -41.05 3.60
C GLU A 128 51.55 -40.76 3.63
N PRO A 129 51.15 -39.46 3.69
CA PRO A 129 49.76 -39.10 3.56
C PRO A 129 49.24 -39.44 2.19
N GLN A 130 48.02 -40.00 2.11
CA GLN A 130 47.34 -40.26 0.88
C GLN A 130 46.44 -39.05 0.49
N TYR A 131 46.56 -38.65 -0.74
CA TYR A 131 45.69 -37.66 -1.32
C TYR A 131 44.70 -38.32 -2.26
N GLN A 132 43.42 -38.10 -2.03
CA GLN A 132 42.35 -38.53 -2.95
C GLN A 132 41.70 -37.30 -3.52
N SER A 133 41.65 -37.22 -4.83
CA SER A 133 40.97 -36.18 -5.56
C SER A 133 39.81 -36.76 -6.35
N ARG A 134 38.69 -36.02 -6.44
CA ARG A 134 37.49 -36.45 -7.12
C ARG A 134 36.91 -35.26 -7.92
N LEU A 135 36.78 -35.40 -9.24
CA LEU A 135 35.99 -34.51 -10.07
C LEU A 135 34.69 -35.22 -10.43
N GLY A 136 33.57 -34.76 -9.89
CA GLY A 136 32.28 -35.41 -10.07
C GLY A 136 31.24 -34.49 -10.69
N ALA A 137 30.34 -35.11 -11.46
CA ALA A 137 29.10 -34.48 -11.90
C ALA A 137 27.94 -35.36 -11.49
N SER A 138 26.88 -34.76 -10.95
CA SER A 138 25.64 -35.46 -10.60
C SER A 138 24.43 -34.73 -11.19
N LEU A 139 23.50 -35.50 -11.70
CA LEU A 139 22.22 -35.03 -12.22
C LEU A 139 21.09 -35.67 -11.42
N SER A 140 20.17 -34.85 -10.89
CA SER A 140 18.95 -35.30 -10.26
C SER A 140 17.75 -34.74 -11.01
N GLN A 141 16.79 -35.61 -11.35
CA GLN A 141 15.59 -35.23 -12.11
C GLN A 141 14.33 -35.71 -11.38
N ALA A 142 13.46 -34.77 -11.03
CA ALA A 142 12.13 -35.10 -10.55
C ALA A 142 11.27 -35.63 -11.70
N LEU A 143 10.65 -36.81 -11.54
CA LEU A 143 9.83 -37.45 -12.58
C LEU A 143 8.33 -37.39 -12.33
N LEU A 144 7.89 -37.24 -11.06
CA LEU A 144 6.48 -37.13 -10.68
C LEU A 144 6.24 -35.79 -9.95
N GLN A 145 6.30 -35.76 -8.62
CA GLN A 145 6.24 -34.51 -7.86
C GLN A 145 7.46 -33.65 -8.21
N GLY A 146 7.24 -32.40 -8.61
CA GLY A 146 8.33 -31.48 -8.95
C GLY A 146 8.83 -31.55 -10.41
N HIS A 147 8.24 -32.35 -11.31
CA HIS A 147 8.62 -32.36 -12.74
C HIS A 147 8.07 -31.16 -13.53
N ARG A 148 7.03 -30.49 -13.03
CA ARG A 148 6.37 -29.39 -13.72
C ARG A 148 7.08 -28.06 -13.46
N ARG A 149 7.22 -27.27 -14.52
CA ARG A 149 7.80 -25.91 -14.45
C ARG A 149 7.00 -25.01 -13.50
N ASP A 150 5.68 -25.02 -13.58
CA ASP A 150 4.80 -24.20 -12.73
C ASP A 150 5.03 -24.48 -11.24
N TYR A 151 5.21 -25.77 -10.88
CA TYR A 151 5.50 -26.17 -9.51
C TYR A 151 6.86 -25.67 -9.03
N ASN A 152 7.90 -25.79 -9.84
CA ASN A 152 9.26 -25.36 -9.49
C ASN A 152 9.38 -23.84 -9.48
N GLN A 153 8.64 -23.13 -10.33
CA GLN A 153 8.61 -21.67 -10.40
C GLN A 153 7.54 -21.05 -9.49
N ALA A 154 6.91 -21.82 -8.60
CA ALA A 154 5.87 -21.34 -7.70
C ALA A 154 6.33 -20.15 -6.84
N GLY A 155 7.57 -20.15 -6.36
CA GLY A 155 8.18 -19.03 -5.64
C GLY A 155 8.18 -17.73 -6.46
N ILE A 156 8.59 -17.82 -7.72
CA ILE A 156 8.58 -16.67 -8.65
C ILE A 156 7.16 -16.20 -8.94
N GLN A 157 6.22 -17.14 -9.17
CA GLN A 157 4.83 -16.80 -9.45
C GLN A 157 4.15 -16.12 -8.25
N ARG A 158 4.43 -16.60 -7.02
CA ARG A 158 3.96 -15.96 -5.77
C ARG A 158 4.52 -14.55 -5.62
N ALA A 159 5.82 -14.38 -5.83
CA ALA A 159 6.46 -13.09 -5.72
C ALA A 159 5.95 -12.11 -6.81
N ALA A 160 5.74 -12.60 -8.04
CA ALA A 160 5.14 -11.79 -9.12
C ALA A 160 3.69 -11.38 -8.82
N ALA A 161 2.89 -12.28 -8.23
CA ALA A 161 1.53 -11.96 -7.79
C ALA A 161 1.54 -10.95 -6.64
N ALA A 162 2.43 -11.12 -5.65
CA ALA A 162 2.59 -10.18 -4.53
C ALA A 162 3.00 -8.78 -5.03
N ARG A 163 3.94 -8.69 -6.00
CA ARG A 163 4.30 -7.43 -6.64
C ARG A 163 3.09 -6.77 -7.32
N SER A 164 2.31 -7.53 -8.09
CA SER A 164 1.10 -6.99 -8.75
C SER A 164 0.05 -6.52 -7.74
N ILE A 165 -0.08 -7.19 -6.61
CA ILE A 165 -0.97 -6.78 -5.51
C ILE A 165 -0.46 -5.48 -4.89
N ALA A 166 0.84 -5.36 -4.61
CA ALA A 166 1.44 -4.13 -4.06
C ALA A 166 1.25 -2.92 -5.00
N GLU A 167 1.39 -3.11 -6.32
CA GLU A 167 1.11 -2.06 -7.31
C GLU A 167 -0.37 -1.61 -7.27
N LEU A 168 -1.31 -2.54 -7.13
CA LEU A 168 -2.73 -2.24 -7.04
C LEU A 168 -3.07 -1.56 -5.71
N GLU A 169 -2.44 -1.95 -4.61
CA GLU A 169 -2.58 -1.31 -3.30
C GLU A 169 -2.03 0.12 -3.32
N HIS A 170 -0.89 0.34 -3.95
CA HIS A 170 -0.35 1.68 -4.16
C HIS A 170 -1.30 2.54 -5.01
N LYS A 171 -1.88 1.99 -6.08
CA LYS A 171 -2.89 2.69 -6.89
C LYS A 171 -4.14 3.03 -6.07
N ALA A 172 -4.67 2.08 -5.29
CA ALA A 172 -5.83 2.31 -4.41
C ALA A 172 -5.56 3.42 -3.39
N LEU A 173 -4.38 3.41 -2.77
CA LEU A 173 -3.97 4.43 -1.81
C LEU A 173 -3.78 5.79 -2.47
N ARG A 174 -3.26 5.84 -3.70
CA ARG A 174 -3.17 7.07 -4.50
C ARG A 174 -4.55 7.67 -4.72
N ASP A 175 -5.51 6.87 -5.20
CA ASP A 175 -6.88 7.33 -5.46
C ASP A 175 -7.58 7.76 -4.16
N GLN A 176 -7.33 7.07 -3.04
CA GLN A 176 -7.81 7.46 -1.71
C GLN A 176 -7.18 8.79 -1.24
N THR A 177 -5.88 8.98 -1.46
CA THR A 177 -5.17 10.23 -1.11
C THR A 177 -5.71 11.40 -1.92
N LEU A 178 -5.94 11.22 -3.22
CA LEU A 178 -6.56 12.21 -4.09
C LEU A 178 -7.97 12.57 -3.60
N ALA A 179 -8.81 11.58 -3.29
CA ALA A 179 -10.16 11.82 -2.78
C ALA A 179 -10.13 12.57 -1.44
N LEU A 180 -9.20 12.21 -0.55
CA LEU A 180 -9.04 12.89 0.74
C LEU A 180 -8.56 14.34 0.55
N ALA A 181 -7.56 14.58 -0.29
CA ALA A 181 -7.06 15.92 -0.60
C ALA A 181 -8.17 16.79 -1.21
N ALA A 182 -8.92 16.24 -2.16
CA ALA A 182 -10.06 16.88 -2.76
C ALA A 182 -11.15 17.24 -1.72
N THR A 183 -11.46 16.32 -0.82
CA THR A 183 -12.42 16.54 0.26
C THR A 183 -11.96 17.68 1.18
N ARG A 184 -10.69 17.68 1.59
CA ARG A 184 -10.11 18.73 2.45
C ARG A 184 -10.03 20.08 1.74
N TYR A 185 -9.79 20.09 0.41
CA TYR A 185 -9.81 21.30 -0.38
C TYR A 185 -11.19 21.95 -0.40
N TRP A 186 -12.26 21.18 -0.66
CA TRP A 186 -13.63 21.70 -0.71
C TRP A 186 -14.16 22.06 0.69
N ASP A 187 -13.71 21.39 1.74
CA ASP A 187 -14.00 21.83 3.12
C ASP A 187 -13.34 23.18 3.40
N LEU A 188 -12.06 23.36 3.09
CA LEU A 188 -11.39 24.67 3.22
C LEU A 188 -12.07 25.75 2.40
N TRP A 189 -12.49 25.42 1.17
CA TRP A 189 -13.24 26.34 0.32
C TRP A 189 -14.53 26.79 1.01
N TYR A 190 -15.32 25.85 1.54
CA TYR A 190 -16.53 26.14 2.25
C TYR A 190 -16.29 27.01 3.50
N GLN A 191 -15.28 26.70 4.30
CA GLN A 191 -14.96 27.48 5.50
C GLN A 191 -14.47 28.91 5.12
N ALA A 192 -13.74 29.05 4.03
CA ALA A 192 -13.35 30.38 3.52
C ALA A 192 -14.56 31.20 3.11
N ARG A 193 -15.55 30.62 2.42
CA ARG A 193 -16.80 31.29 2.06
C ARG A 193 -17.64 31.67 3.29
N ARG A 194 -17.64 30.82 4.34
CA ARG A 194 -18.31 31.14 5.61
C ARG A 194 -17.68 32.36 6.28
N VAL A 195 -16.38 32.53 6.23
CA VAL A 195 -15.72 33.74 6.76
C VAL A 195 -16.16 34.99 6.00
N GLU A 196 -16.20 34.91 4.66
CA GLU A 196 -16.66 36.03 3.81
C GLU A 196 -18.10 36.42 4.14
N LEU A 197 -19.01 35.43 4.28
CA LEU A 197 -20.42 35.67 4.63
C LEU A 197 -20.55 36.23 6.05
N ALA A 198 -19.80 35.71 7.03
CA ALA A 198 -19.82 36.21 8.39
C ALA A 198 -19.30 37.67 8.47
N GLN A 199 -18.32 38.04 7.67
CA GLN A 199 -17.83 39.43 7.58
C GLN A 199 -18.88 40.35 6.98
N ALA A 200 -19.58 39.89 5.92
CA ALA A 200 -20.72 40.63 5.33
C ALA A 200 -21.86 40.81 6.33
N ALA A 201 -22.15 39.78 7.16
CA ALA A 201 -23.15 39.85 8.22
C ALA A 201 -22.78 40.88 9.31
N ILE A 202 -21.50 41.00 9.69
CA ILE A 202 -21.02 42.05 10.61
C ILE A 202 -21.29 43.43 10.00
N THR A 203 -20.88 43.67 8.73
CA THR A 203 -21.10 44.96 8.08
C THR A 203 -22.56 45.32 8.02
N LEU A 204 -23.44 44.35 7.73
CA LEU A 204 -24.87 44.53 7.70
C LEU A 204 -25.47 44.84 9.06
N ALA A 205 -25.01 44.15 10.13
CA ALA A 205 -25.44 44.38 11.52
C ALA A 205 -24.96 45.75 12.04
N GLU A 206 -23.77 46.21 11.68
CA GLU A 206 -23.24 47.52 12.04
C GLU A 206 -24.05 48.65 11.38
N GLU A 207 -24.40 48.49 10.11
CA GLU A 207 -25.26 49.45 9.40
C GLU A 207 -26.64 49.51 10.06
N GLU A 208 -27.23 48.34 10.38
CA GLU A 208 -28.53 48.29 11.02
C GLU A 208 -28.50 48.91 12.42
N LEU A 209 -27.47 48.65 13.24
CA LEU A 209 -27.29 49.28 14.54
C LEU A 209 -27.21 50.79 14.41
N ARG A 210 -26.50 51.33 13.40
CA ARG A 210 -26.40 52.77 13.16
C ARG A 210 -27.78 53.38 12.85
N VAL A 211 -28.56 52.74 12.01
CA VAL A 211 -29.91 53.20 11.60
C VAL A 211 -30.84 53.18 12.82
N VAL A 212 -30.85 52.11 13.61
CA VAL A 212 -31.68 51.97 14.79
C VAL A 212 -31.29 52.97 15.88
N SER A 213 -30.00 53.19 16.13
CA SER A 213 -29.49 54.15 17.12
C SER A 213 -29.94 55.55 16.79
N ALA A 214 -29.81 56.00 15.54
CA ALA A 214 -30.28 57.33 15.09
C ALA A 214 -31.78 57.52 15.30
N ARG A 215 -32.60 56.48 15.09
CA ARG A 215 -34.07 56.53 15.29
C ARG A 215 -34.47 56.55 16.74
N VAL A 216 -33.71 55.84 17.64
CA VAL A 216 -33.92 55.89 19.07
C VAL A 216 -33.59 57.28 19.62
N GLU A 217 -32.48 57.89 19.16
CA GLU A 217 -32.10 59.27 19.50
C GLU A 217 -33.14 60.31 19.05
N GLN A 218 -33.78 60.10 17.91
CA GLN A 218 -34.88 60.93 17.41
C GLN A 218 -36.22 60.65 18.13
N GLY A 219 -36.26 59.66 19.06
CA GLY A 219 -37.48 59.28 19.80
C GLY A 219 -38.52 58.54 18.97
N THR A 220 -38.14 58.05 17.76
CA THR A 220 -39.05 57.33 16.85
C THR A 220 -39.05 55.82 17.08
N LEU A 221 -38.09 55.29 17.88
CA LEU A 221 -37.98 53.87 18.28
C LEU A 221 -37.75 53.75 19.80
N ALA A 222 -38.24 52.66 20.38
CA ALA A 222 -38.01 52.34 21.77
C ALA A 222 -36.51 51.96 22.04
N PRO A 223 -35.92 52.34 23.20
CA PRO A 223 -34.52 52.03 23.53
C PRO A 223 -34.17 50.54 23.43
N VAL A 224 -35.11 49.65 23.73
CA VAL A 224 -34.95 48.17 23.65
C VAL A 224 -34.56 47.69 22.22
N GLU A 225 -34.94 48.43 21.19
CA GLU A 225 -34.59 48.06 19.82
C GLU A 225 -33.10 48.27 19.51
N ARG A 226 -32.46 49.26 20.15
CA ARG A 226 -30.99 49.40 20.11
C ARG A 226 -30.30 48.20 20.73
N THR A 227 -30.74 47.75 21.94
CA THR A 227 -30.16 46.53 22.57
C THR A 227 -30.32 45.30 21.70
N ARG A 228 -31.43 45.17 20.96
CA ARG A 228 -31.64 44.07 20.02
C ARG A 228 -30.65 44.13 18.83
N ALA A 229 -30.42 45.31 18.26
CA ALA A 229 -29.47 45.50 17.19
C ALA A 229 -28.00 45.27 17.65
N GLU A 230 -27.69 45.72 18.90
CA GLU A 230 -26.38 45.43 19.52
C GLU A 230 -26.18 43.91 19.71
N SER A 231 -27.23 43.20 20.17
CA SER A 231 -27.20 41.74 20.31
C SER A 231 -26.95 41.02 18.98
N LEU A 232 -27.58 41.48 17.88
CA LEU A 232 -27.32 40.95 16.53
C LEU A 232 -25.85 41.12 16.11
N LEU A 233 -25.28 42.32 16.35
CA LEU A 233 -23.88 42.59 16.02
C LEU A 233 -22.91 41.70 16.83
N VAL A 234 -23.19 41.52 18.14
CA VAL A 234 -22.39 40.62 18.99
C VAL A 234 -22.47 39.18 18.48
N ALA A 235 -23.65 38.70 18.09
CA ALA A 235 -23.83 37.36 17.51
C ALA A 235 -23.08 37.20 16.18
N ALA A 236 -23.15 38.20 15.28
CA ALA A 236 -22.41 38.18 14.01
C ALA A 236 -20.89 38.12 14.24
N ARG A 237 -20.36 38.91 15.18
CA ARG A 237 -18.94 38.88 15.53
C ARG A 237 -18.51 37.52 16.12
N ALA A 238 -19.33 36.90 16.97
CA ALA A 238 -19.07 35.58 17.50
C ALA A 238 -19.06 34.52 16.39
N GLN A 239 -19.97 34.56 15.42
CA GLN A 239 -20.01 33.68 14.27
C GLN A 239 -18.74 33.85 13.37
N ALA A 240 -18.27 35.09 13.18
CA ALA A 240 -17.04 35.34 12.42
C ALA A 240 -15.80 34.73 13.09
N LEU A 241 -15.67 34.86 14.41
CA LEU A 241 -14.58 34.22 15.16
C LEU A 241 -14.61 32.68 15.03
N GLN A 242 -15.80 32.08 15.08
CA GLN A 242 -15.97 30.64 14.89
C GLN A 242 -15.64 30.21 13.45
N ALA A 243 -16.08 30.98 12.45
CA ALA A 243 -15.77 30.71 11.06
C ALA A 243 -14.26 30.78 10.77
N GLU A 244 -13.56 31.78 11.33
CA GLU A 244 -12.10 31.90 11.23
C GLU A 244 -11.38 30.74 11.90
N ALA A 245 -11.82 30.28 13.06
CA ALA A 245 -11.25 29.12 13.72
C ALA A 245 -11.44 27.84 12.88
N ALA A 246 -12.63 27.64 12.31
CA ALA A 246 -12.94 26.52 11.43
C ALA A 246 -12.10 26.55 10.13
N ARG A 247 -11.92 27.72 9.52
CA ARG A 247 -11.08 27.91 8.33
C ARG A 247 -9.63 27.50 8.61
N ARG A 248 -9.07 27.93 9.75
CA ARG A 248 -7.72 27.55 10.16
C ARG A 248 -7.58 26.05 10.36
N ALA A 249 -8.54 25.42 11.03
CA ALA A 249 -8.54 23.97 11.23
C ALA A 249 -8.63 23.20 9.89
N ALA A 250 -9.50 23.61 8.97
CA ALA A 250 -9.62 23.00 7.65
C ALA A 250 -8.35 23.17 6.81
N ARG A 251 -7.71 24.35 6.88
CA ARG A 251 -6.40 24.60 6.26
C ARG A 251 -5.32 23.64 6.78
N ASP A 252 -5.20 23.50 8.08
CA ASP A 252 -4.19 22.65 8.70
C ASP A 252 -4.40 21.17 8.35
N GLN A 253 -5.67 20.74 8.21
CA GLN A 253 -5.99 19.40 7.73
C GLN A 253 -5.62 19.17 6.26
N LEU A 254 -5.79 20.17 5.39
CA LEU A 254 -5.35 20.09 4.00
C LEU A 254 -3.83 20.04 3.90
N LEU A 255 -3.11 20.90 4.65
CA LEU A 255 -1.65 20.89 4.73
C LEU A 255 -1.11 19.54 5.15
N LEU A 256 -1.72 18.91 6.14
CA LEU A 256 -1.34 17.56 6.58
C LEU A 256 -1.45 16.53 5.45
N VAL A 257 -2.53 16.56 4.68
CA VAL A 257 -2.70 15.63 3.55
C VAL A 257 -1.70 15.91 2.43
N MET A 258 -1.37 17.19 2.20
CA MET A 258 -0.33 17.61 1.25
C MET A 258 1.11 17.32 1.75
N GLY A 259 1.29 16.80 2.97
CA GLY A 259 2.62 16.58 3.54
C GLY A 259 3.39 17.85 3.87
N GLU A 260 2.69 18.98 4.02
CA GLU A 260 3.29 20.28 4.31
C GLU A 260 3.16 20.63 5.80
N SER A 261 4.08 21.45 6.31
CA SER A 261 4.05 21.91 7.70
C SER A 261 2.90 22.90 7.94
N ALA A 262 2.28 22.83 9.13
CA ALA A 262 1.25 23.76 9.53
C ALA A 262 1.76 25.21 9.52
N GLY A 263 0.88 26.16 9.11
CA GLY A 263 1.15 27.60 9.21
C GLY A 263 1.15 28.36 7.88
N ALA A 264 1.26 27.71 6.73
CA ALA A 264 1.09 28.40 5.45
C ALA A 264 -0.36 28.90 5.31
N ASP A 265 -0.55 30.19 5.00
CA ASP A 265 -1.90 30.71 4.76
C ASP A 265 -2.27 30.47 3.29
N LEU A 266 -3.29 29.64 3.08
CA LEU A 266 -3.75 29.18 1.76
C LEU A 266 -5.18 29.65 1.52
N ARG A 267 -5.44 30.11 0.31
CA ARG A 267 -6.80 30.47 -0.16
C ARG A 267 -7.19 29.61 -1.37
N PRO A 268 -8.24 28.79 -1.29
CA PRO A 268 -8.77 28.06 -2.43
C PRO A 268 -9.21 29.03 -3.53
N SER A 269 -8.71 28.83 -4.75
CA SER A 269 -8.95 29.77 -5.88
C SER A 269 -9.88 29.20 -6.95
N THR A 270 -10.07 27.88 -7.00
CA THR A 270 -10.94 27.24 -7.99
C THR A 270 -12.40 27.30 -7.56
N PRO A 271 -13.32 27.82 -8.40
CA PRO A 271 -14.75 27.80 -8.11
C PRO A 271 -15.29 26.37 -8.22
N PRO A 272 -16.38 26.02 -7.49
CA PRO A 272 -17.05 24.75 -7.65
C PRO A 272 -17.60 24.59 -9.07
N ALA A 273 -17.53 23.36 -9.61
CA ALA A 273 -18.07 23.08 -10.93
C ALA A 273 -19.59 23.24 -10.96
N ASP A 274 -20.10 23.61 -12.13
CA ASP A 274 -21.54 23.80 -12.38
C ASP A 274 -22.30 22.48 -12.10
N PRO A 275 -23.31 22.49 -11.22
CA PRO A 275 -24.13 21.32 -10.94
C PRO A 275 -25.02 20.90 -12.11
N SER A 276 -25.15 21.73 -13.17
CA SER A 276 -25.99 21.44 -14.36
C SER A 276 -25.42 20.31 -15.24
N ALA A 277 -24.17 19.90 -15.05
CA ALA A 277 -23.56 18.81 -15.81
C ALA A 277 -24.38 17.51 -15.65
N ALA A 278 -24.65 16.83 -16.78
CA ALA A 278 -25.44 15.61 -16.79
C ALA A 278 -24.76 14.51 -15.95
N ALA A 279 -25.52 13.86 -15.08
CA ALA A 279 -25.06 12.67 -14.39
C ALA A 279 -24.79 11.54 -15.39
N PRO A 280 -23.76 10.71 -15.20
CA PRO A 280 -23.53 9.56 -16.06
C PRO A 280 -24.69 8.56 -15.98
N GLU A 281 -24.88 7.80 -17.04
CA GLU A 281 -25.89 6.74 -17.09
C GLU A 281 -25.53 5.64 -16.08
N PRO A 282 -26.48 5.15 -15.24
CA PRO A 282 -26.18 4.25 -14.13
C PRO A 282 -25.50 2.95 -14.53
N ALA A 283 -25.89 2.34 -15.65
CA ALA A 283 -25.28 1.10 -16.13
C ALA A 283 -23.82 1.31 -16.54
N ALA A 284 -23.55 2.39 -17.30
CA ALA A 284 -22.20 2.75 -17.73
C ALA A 284 -21.29 3.11 -16.55
N ALA A 285 -21.82 3.78 -15.53
CA ALA A 285 -21.06 4.13 -14.32
C ALA A 285 -20.66 2.88 -13.51
N VAL A 286 -21.56 1.91 -13.38
CA VAL A 286 -21.26 0.63 -12.72
C VAL A 286 -20.24 -0.18 -13.52
N GLU A 287 -20.39 -0.26 -14.85
CA GLU A 287 -19.45 -0.98 -15.71
C GLU A 287 -18.04 -0.38 -15.61
N ALA A 288 -17.93 0.94 -15.66
CA ALA A 288 -16.64 1.62 -15.50
C ALA A 288 -15.99 1.32 -14.13
N ALA A 289 -16.77 1.36 -13.05
CA ALA A 289 -16.28 1.02 -11.72
C ALA A 289 -15.79 -0.43 -11.62
N LEU A 290 -16.54 -1.39 -12.13
CA LEU A 290 -16.16 -2.81 -12.12
C LEU A 290 -14.91 -3.10 -12.99
N ALA A 291 -14.65 -2.26 -14.00
CA ALA A 291 -13.48 -2.39 -14.86
C ALA A 291 -12.22 -1.75 -14.27
N GLN A 292 -12.33 -0.63 -13.56
CA GLN A 292 -11.18 0.23 -13.22
C GLN A 292 -10.88 0.28 -11.71
N ASN A 293 -11.79 -0.17 -10.85
CA ASN A 293 -11.61 -0.11 -9.40
C ASN A 293 -10.39 -0.95 -8.96
N PRO A 294 -9.38 -0.34 -8.30
CA PRO A 294 -8.15 -1.03 -7.92
C PRO A 294 -8.35 -2.08 -6.80
N ASP A 295 -9.30 -1.87 -5.89
CA ASP A 295 -9.61 -2.83 -4.83
C ASP A 295 -10.18 -4.13 -5.40
N LEU A 296 -11.09 -4.02 -6.38
CA LEU A 296 -11.62 -5.17 -7.09
C LEU A 296 -10.54 -5.89 -7.91
N ALA A 297 -9.67 -5.13 -8.58
CA ALA A 297 -8.54 -5.71 -9.32
C ALA A 297 -7.60 -6.48 -8.39
N ARG A 298 -7.31 -5.95 -7.19
CA ARG A 298 -6.52 -6.63 -6.14
C ARG A 298 -7.17 -7.94 -5.69
N LEU A 299 -8.48 -7.94 -5.43
CA LEU A 299 -9.20 -9.16 -5.03
C LEU A 299 -9.20 -10.22 -6.14
N ARG A 300 -9.33 -9.81 -7.41
CA ARG A 300 -9.22 -10.73 -8.56
C ARG A 300 -7.82 -11.35 -8.63
N ARG A 301 -6.75 -10.58 -8.42
CA ARG A 301 -5.37 -11.11 -8.34
C ARG A 301 -5.17 -12.07 -7.16
N ALA A 302 -5.73 -11.76 -6.00
CA ALA A 302 -5.69 -12.65 -4.86
C ALA A 302 -6.45 -13.97 -5.13
N ALA A 303 -7.56 -13.94 -5.86
CA ALA A 303 -8.28 -15.13 -6.26
C ALA A 303 -7.49 -15.98 -7.28
N GLU A 304 -6.82 -15.36 -8.25
CA GLU A 304 -5.89 -16.04 -9.17
C GLU A 304 -4.74 -16.72 -8.41
N GLN A 305 -4.16 -16.04 -7.42
CA GLN A 305 -3.13 -16.63 -6.56
C GLN A 305 -3.65 -17.82 -5.75
N ALA A 306 -4.85 -17.73 -5.19
CA ALA A 306 -5.46 -18.85 -4.45
C ALA A 306 -5.71 -20.07 -5.36
N GLU A 307 -6.07 -19.88 -6.63
CA GLU A 307 -6.17 -20.95 -7.62
C GLU A 307 -4.81 -21.58 -7.96
N LEU A 308 -3.77 -20.77 -8.05
CA LEU A 308 -2.40 -21.28 -8.21
C LEU A 308 -2.03 -22.16 -7.01
N GLU A 309 -2.27 -21.71 -5.78
CA GLU A 309 -1.97 -22.50 -4.58
C GLU A 309 -2.76 -23.81 -4.55
N ARG A 310 -4.01 -23.81 -4.99
CA ARG A 310 -4.81 -25.01 -5.14
C ARG A 310 -4.18 -25.99 -6.16
N ALA A 311 -3.72 -25.49 -7.29
CA ALA A 311 -3.05 -26.28 -8.31
C ALA A 311 -1.73 -26.90 -7.80
N LEU A 312 -0.95 -26.11 -7.05
CA LEU A 312 0.31 -26.54 -6.42
C LEU A 312 0.04 -27.63 -5.36
N ALA A 313 -0.97 -27.43 -4.50
CA ALA A 313 -1.37 -28.42 -3.49
C ALA A 313 -1.86 -29.73 -4.14
N ALA A 314 -2.57 -29.64 -5.25
CA ALA A 314 -2.99 -30.83 -6.01
C ALA A 314 -1.79 -31.62 -6.57
N HIS A 315 -0.78 -30.90 -7.07
CA HIS A 315 0.46 -31.50 -7.56
C HIS A 315 1.31 -32.08 -6.42
N GLY A 316 1.33 -31.43 -5.25
CA GLY A 316 2.04 -31.88 -4.05
C GLY A 316 1.59 -33.25 -3.55
N ARG A 317 0.37 -33.71 -3.89
CA ARG A 317 -0.12 -35.06 -3.53
C ARG A 317 0.52 -36.20 -4.31
N LEU A 318 1.22 -35.89 -5.41
CA LEU A 318 1.90 -36.93 -6.19
C LEU A 318 3.06 -37.53 -5.37
N PRO A 319 3.35 -38.85 -5.54
CA PRO A 319 4.55 -39.44 -4.99
C PRO A 319 5.80 -38.70 -5.51
N SER A 320 6.84 -38.57 -4.71
CA SER A 320 8.14 -38.09 -5.19
C SER A 320 8.89 -39.26 -5.84
N LEU A 321 9.21 -39.14 -7.08
CA LEU A 321 10.08 -40.06 -7.84
C LEU A 321 11.20 -39.26 -8.45
N ASN A 322 12.42 -39.47 -7.98
CA ASN A 322 13.62 -38.81 -8.47
C ASN A 322 14.54 -39.82 -9.12
N ALA A 323 14.97 -39.57 -10.35
CA ALA A 323 16.05 -40.26 -11.00
C ALA A 323 17.36 -39.52 -10.74
N THR A 324 18.41 -40.25 -10.43
CA THR A 324 19.74 -39.70 -10.20
C THR A 324 20.77 -40.40 -11.10
N ALA A 325 21.70 -39.65 -11.64
CA ALA A 325 22.86 -40.18 -12.34
C ALA A 325 24.09 -39.44 -11.87
N SER A 326 25.17 -40.13 -11.58
CA SER A 326 26.43 -39.49 -11.25
C SER A 326 27.59 -40.15 -12.01
N TYR A 327 28.58 -39.34 -12.28
CA TYR A 327 29.86 -39.77 -12.87
C TYR A 327 31.00 -39.00 -12.20
N ALA A 328 32.05 -39.70 -11.83
CA ALA A 328 33.22 -39.08 -11.23
C ALA A 328 34.53 -39.72 -11.73
N LEU A 329 35.52 -38.88 -11.86
CA LEU A 329 36.91 -39.22 -12.09
C LEU A 329 37.66 -39.14 -10.76
N LEU A 330 38.54 -40.09 -10.51
CA LEU A 330 39.27 -40.25 -9.25
C LEU A 330 40.76 -40.16 -9.49
N GLY A 331 41.49 -39.62 -8.54
CA GLY A 331 42.98 -39.63 -8.53
C GLY A 331 43.47 -39.91 -7.11
N TYR A 332 44.49 -40.78 -7.01
CA TYR A 332 45.07 -41.21 -5.74
C TYR A 332 46.59 -41.07 -5.83
N GLU A 333 47.16 -40.15 -5.05
CA GLU A 333 48.59 -39.85 -5.12
C GLU A 333 49.13 -39.42 -3.73
N THR A 334 50.47 -39.38 -3.63
CA THR A 334 51.17 -38.94 -2.40
C THR A 334 51.27 -37.41 -2.27
N SER A 335 50.93 -36.66 -3.33
CA SER A 335 50.85 -35.22 -3.32
C SER A 335 49.51 -34.71 -3.87
N GLN A 336 49.03 -33.58 -3.38
CA GLN A 336 47.75 -33.00 -3.81
C GLN A 336 47.71 -32.62 -5.30
N GLY A 337 48.78 -32.01 -5.79
CA GLY A 337 48.87 -31.62 -7.18
C GLY A 337 48.88 -32.81 -8.15
N ALA A 338 49.58 -33.88 -7.82
CA ALA A 338 49.59 -35.11 -8.60
C ALA A 338 48.19 -35.78 -8.56
N ALA A 339 47.55 -35.89 -7.40
CA ALA A 339 46.22 -36.48 -7.27
C ALA A 339 45.15 -35.69 -8.05
N ILE A 340 45.24 -34.37 -8.13
CA ILE A 340 44.35 -33.56 -9.00
C ILE A 340 44.72 -33.77 -10.49
N GLY A 341 45.99 -33.84 -10.83
CA GLY A 341 46.46 -34.12 -12.22
C GLY A 341 46.01 -35.50 -12.70
N GLU A 342 46.08 -36.50 -11.84
CA GLU A 342 45.69 -37.87 -12.12
C GLU A 342 44.20 -38.03 -12.46
N VAL A 343 43.31 -37.17 -11.87
CA VAL A 343 41.88 -37.13 -12.23
C VAL A 343 41.66 -36.97 -13.76
N PHE A 344 42.60 -36.31 -14.46
CA PHE A 344 42.47 -36.03 -15.89
C PHE A 344 43.31 -37.02 -16.76
N THR A 345 44.16 -37.83 -16.16
CA THR A 345 45.09 -38.69 -16.88
C THR A 345 44.91 -40.18 -16.60
N ASN A 346 44.15 -40.52 -15.57
CA ASN A 346 43.89 -41.88 -15.10
C ASN A 346 42.55 -42.39 -15.64
N ASP A 347 42.40 -43.70 -15.79
CA ASP A 347 41.17 -44.41 -16.16
C ASP A 347 40.25 -44.73 -14.95
N LEU A 348 40.59 -44.25 -13.75
CA LEU A 348 39.79 -44.51 -12.57
C LEU A 348 38.51 -43.65 -12.59
N HIS A 349 37.41 -44.32 -12.74
CA HIS A 349 36.09 -43.67 -12.77
C HIS A 349 35.05 -44.42 -11.97
N GLU A 350 34.07 -43.68 -11.54
CA GLU A 350 32.93 -44.21 -10.79
C GLU A 350 31.63 -43.63 -11.42
N TRP A 351 30.65 -44.47 -11.61
CA TRP A 351 29.34 -44.01 -12.05
C TRP A 351 28.23 -44.69 -11.27
N SER A 352 27.14 -43.99 -11.10
CA SER A 352 25.93 -44.57 -10.54
C SER A 352 24.68 -44.04 -11.23
N VAL A 353 23.67 -44.91 -11.33
CA VAL A 353 22.32 -44.54 -11.74
C VAL A 353 21.36 -45.11 -10.70
N GLY A 354 20.43 -44.28 -10.25
CA GLY A 354 19.48 -44.68 -9.22
C GLY A 354 18.12 -44.03 -9.41
N ALA A 355 17.12 -44.59 -8.74
CA ALA A 355 15.82 -43.98 -8.62
C ALA A 355 15.34 -44.09 -7.17
N ASN A 356 14.79 -42.99 -6.65
CA ASN A 356 14.23 -42.94 -5.31
C ASN A 356 12.74 -42.62 -5.39
N LEU A 357 11.88 -43.52 -4.90
CA LEU A 357 10.45 -43.34 -4.77
C LEU A 357 10.09 -43.16 -3.30
N ALA A 358 9.46 -42.04 -2.95
CA ALA A 358 8.90 -41.80 -1.63
C ALA A 358 7.42 -41.42 -1.74
N MET A 359 6.58 -42.13 -0.98
CA MET A 359 5.14 -41.89 -0.92
C MET A 359 4.65 -42.08 0.52
N PRO A 360 3.99 -41.07 1.12
CA PRO A 360 3.39 -41.23 2.45
C PRO A 360 2.14 -42.14 2.36
N LEU A 361 2.10 -43.26 3.13
CA LEU A 361 1.06 -44.26 3.05
C LEU A 361 -0.26 -43.71 3.57
N GLY A 362 -0.77 -42.89 3.83
CA GLY A 362 -2.06 -42.29 4.24
C GLY A 362 -2.30 -40.96 3.58
N ASN A 363 -1.24 -40.28 3.28
CA ASN A 363 -1.18 -38.95 2.62
C ASN A 363 -2.18 -37.93 3.19
N ARG A 364 -2.32 -37.91 4.54
CA ARG A 364 -3.27 -37.02 5.24
C ARG A 364 -2.84 -35.55 5.18
N ALA A 365 -1.52 -35.29 5.23
CA ALA A 365 -0.97 -33.93 5.17
C ALA A 365 -1.33 -33.25 3.83
N ASP A 366 -1.02 -33.93 2.70
CA ASP A 366 -1.24 -33.34 1.38
C ASP A 366 -2.74 -33.31 1.00
N LYS A 367 -3.54 -34.29 1.51
CA LYS A 367 -4.99 -34.24 1.39
C LYS A 367 -5.58 -33.05 2.15
N GLY A 368 -5.09 -32.79 3.35
CA GLY A 368 -5.47 -31.65 4.17
C GLY A 368 -5.08 -30.32 3.51
N ALA A 369 -3.84 -30.21 3.03
CA ALA A 369 -3.35 -29.04 2.30
C ALA A 369 -4.18 -28.73 1.05
N LEU A 370 -4.55 -29.77 0.27
CA LEU A 370 -5.43 -29.55 -0.89
C LEU A 370 -6.84 -29.10 -0.47
N ALA A 371 -7.42 -29.72 0.57
CA ALA A 371 -8.74 -29.33 1.06
C ALA A 371 -8.74 -27.87 1.58
N GLU A 372 -7.69 -27.47 2.27
CA GLU A 372 -7.49 -26.09 2.72
C GLU A 372 -7.35 -25.12 1.55
N ALA A 373 -6.49 -25.43 0.59
CA ALA A 373 -6.29 -24.60 -0.61
C ALA A 373 -7.57 -24.47 -1.45
N ASP A 374 -8.34 -25.55 -1.59
CA ASP A 374 -9.62 -25.56 -2.29
C ASP A 374 -10.67 -24.68 -1.57
N ALA A 375 -10.71 -24.73 -0.24
CA ALA A 375 -11.59 -23.86 0.55
C ALA A 375 -11.18 -22.38 0.41
N ARG A 376 -9.88 -22.06 0.46
CA ARG A 376 -9.36 -20.70 0.26
C ARG A 376 -9.65 -20.15 -1.13
N ALA A 377 -9.49 -20.96 -2.17
CA ALA A 377 -9.80 -20.56 -3.54
C ALA A 377 -11.30 -20.25 -3.72
N ARG A 378 -12.20 -21.07 -3.14
CA ARG A 378 -13.63 -20.77 -3.12
C ARG A 378 -13.94 -19.50 -2.33
N GLN A 379 -13.34 -19.32 -1.16
CA GLN A 379 -13.50 -18.12 -0.35
C GLN A 379 -13.09 -16.87 -1.12
N ALA A 380 -11.93 -16.86 -1.80
CA ALA A 380 -11.45 -15.74 -2.57
C ALA A 380 -12.39 -15.37 -3.74
N ARG A 381 -12.96 -16.37 -4.44
CA ARG A 381 -13.98 -16.15 -5.48
C ARG A 381 -15.25 -15.51 -4.91
N LEU A 382 -15.74 -16.01 -3.78
CA LEU A 382 -16.94 -15.45 -3.13
C LEU A 382 -16.69 -14.01 -2.64
N SER A 383 -15.51 -13.72 -2.11
CA SER A 383 -15.12 -12.36 -1.70
C SER A 383 -15.10 -11.42 -2.89
N THR A 384 -14.57 -11.86 -4.05
CA THR A 384 -14.59 -11.07 -5.29
C THR A 384 -16.02 -10.78 -5.76
N GLN A 385 -16.91 -11.77 -5.74
CA GLN A 385 -18.32 -11.57 -6.11
C GLN A 385 -19.06 -10.64 -5.15
N ALA A 386 -18.79 -10.76 -3.84
CA ALA A 386 -19.37 -9.87 -2.84
C ALA A 386 -18.94 -8.41 -3.06
N GLU A 387 -17.67 -8.20 -3.38
CA GLU A 387 -17.14 -6.86 -3.67
C GLU A 387 -17.73 -6.28 -4.95
N GLU A 388 -17.88 -7.08 -6.02
CA GLU A 388 -18.55 -6.64 -7.25
C GLU A 388 -19.98 -6.14 -6.97
N GLN A 389 -20.73 -6.84 -6.12
CA GLN A 389 -22.07 -6.42 -5.71
C GLN A 389 -22.04 -5.15 -4.84
N ALA A 390 -21.08 -5.05 -3.92
CA ALA A 390 -20.91 -3.88 -3.04
C ALA A 390 -20.56 -2.62 -3.85
N ILE A 391 -19.62 -2.72 -4.79
CA ILE A 391 -19.27 -1.62 -5.69
C ILE A 391 -20.46 -1.19 -6.53
N ALA A 392 -21.19 -2.14 -7.13
CA ALA A 392 -22.36 -1.82 -7.93
C ALA A 392 -23.46 -1.10 -7.12
N GLN A 393 -23.66 -1.49 -5.87
CA GLN A 393 -24.60 -0.83 -4.96
C GLN A 393 -24.07 0.56 -4.54
N ALA A 394 -22.79 0.67 -4.19
CA ALA A 394 -22.17 1.95 -3.80
C ALA A 394 -22.25 2.98 -4.92
N VAL A 395 -21.96 2.59 -6.17
CA VAL A 395 -22.05 3.48 -7.34
C VAL A 395 -23.47 3.97 -7.56
N ARG A 396 -24.49 3.09 -7.45
CA ARG A 396 -25.90 3.52 -7.58
C ARG A 396 -26.30 4.49 -6.48
N GLY A 397 -25.94 4.18 -5.22
CA GLY A 397 -26.21 5.09 -4.10
C GLY A 397 -25.52 6.44 -4.26
N GLN A 398 -24.30 6.46 -4.82
CA GLN A 398 -23.57 7.71 -5.07
C GLN A 398 -24.14 8.52 -6.23
N LEU A 399 -24.72 7.88 -7.25
CA LEU A 399 -25.47 8.57 -8.29
C LEU A 399 -26.75 9.22 -7.73
N ASP A 400 -27.47 8.53 -6.85
CA ASP A 400 -28.64 9.11 -6.16
C ASP A 400 -28.22 10.30 -5.26
N ALA A 401 -27.10 10.19 -4.56
CA ALA A 401 -26.53 11.28 -3.79
C ALA A 401 -26.14 12.48 -4.67
N LEU A 402 -25.57 12.23 -5.83
CA LEU A 402 -25.22 13.29 -6.79
C LEU A 402 -26.46 14.04 -7.29
N LEU A 403 -27.54 13.33 -7.63
CA LEU A 403 -28.80 13.93 -8.04
C LEU A 403 -29.45 14.73 -6.89
N THR A 404 -29.43 14.17 -5.68
CA THR A 404 -29.98 14.81 -4.48
C THR A 404 -29.22 16.09 -4.14
N THR A 405 -27.89 16.06 -4.17
CA THR A 405 -27.06 17.25 -3.86
C THR A 405 -27.20 18.31 -4.94
N ARG A 406 -27.39 17.94 -6.21
CA ARG A 406 -27.73 18.86 -7.30
C ARG A 406 -29.03 19.61 -7.01
N ALA A 407 -30.10 18.87 -6.69
CA ALA A 407 -31.38 19.48 -6.34
C ALA A 407 -31.28 20.37 -5.09
N ALA A 408 -30.46 19.98 -4.10
CA ALA A 408 -30.21 20.79 -2.91
C ALA A 408 -29.54 22.13 -3.26
N VAL A 409 -28.60 22.18 -4.22
CA VAL A 409 -28.02 23.45 -4.69
C VAL A 409 -29.07 24.32 -5.34
N GLU A 410 -29.93 23.79 -6.23
CA GLU A 410 -31.00 24.53 -6.91
C GLU A 410 -31.99 25.12 -5.88
N LEU A 411 -32.41 24.32 -4.90
CA LEU A 411 -33.32 24.77 -3.83
C LEU A 411 -32.66 25.82 -2.92
N ALA A 412 -31.38 25.67 -2.58
CA ALA A 412 -30.67 26.64 -1.75
C ALA A 412 -30.50 28.01 -2.51
N GLN A 413 -30.28 27.98 -3.82
CA GLN A 413 -30.25 29.21 -4.64
C GLN A 413 -31.59 29.94 -4.61
N ILE A 414 -32.69 29.20 -4.77
CA ILE A 414 -34.04 29.77 -4.70
C ILE A 414 -34.30 30.33 -3.29
N ASN A 415 -33.93 29.61 -2.24
CA ASN A 415 -34.12 30.04 -0.85
C ASN A 415 -33.35 31.33 -0.54
N LEU A 416 -32.09 31.46 -1.00
CA LEU A 416 -31.31 32.67 -0.82
C LEU A 416 -31.96 33.86 -1.50
N ARG A 417 -32.41 33.71 -2.77
CA ARG A 417 -33.12 34.75 -3.50
C ARG A 417 -34.38 35.21 -2.77
N LEU A 418 -35.21 34.25 -2.28
CA LEU A 418 -36.44 34.58 -1.52
C LEU A 418 -36.14 35.28 -0.20
N ALA A 419 -35.06 34.90 0.49
CA ALA A 419 -34.63 35.57 1.73
C ALA A 419 -34.19 37.03 1.44
N GLU A 420 -33.44 37.28 0.35
CA GLU A 420 -33.01 38.61 -0.08
C GLU A 420 -34.20 39.48 -0.46
N GLU A 421 -35.18 38.94 -1.22
CA GLU A 421 -36.41 39.60 -1.56
C GLU A 421 -37.23 39.96 -0.30
N THR A 422 -37.34 39.04 0.68
CA THR A 422 -38.01 39.26 1.94
C THR A 422 -37.33 40.37 2.75
N LEU A 423 -35.98 40.35 2.86
CA LEU A 423 -35.26 41.43 3.54
C LEU A 423 -35.54 42.80 2.88
N THR A 424 -35.56 42.84 1.57
CA THR A 424 -35.86 44.08 0.80
C THR A 424 -37.27 44.56 1.10
N ALA A 425 -38.27 43.66 1.10
CA ALA A 425 -39.66 43.98 1.42
C ALA A 425 -39.84 44.45 2.88
N GLU A 426 -39.23 43.77 3.87
CA GLU A 426 -39.30 44.14 5.26
C GLU A 426 -38.66 45.52 5.55
N ARG A 427 -37.57 45.84 4.87
CA ARG A 427 -36.95 47.18 4.92
C ARG A 427 -37.88 48.26 4.35
N ALA A 428 -38.54 48.01 3.25
CA ALA A 428 -39.51 48.95 2.64
C ALA A 428 -40.75 49.13 3.53
N LEU A 429 -41.30 48.04 4.10
CA LEU A 429 -42.40 48.07 5.04
C LEU A 429 -42.05 48.84 6.33
N ARG A 430 -40.83 48.66 6.83
CA ARG A 430 -40.32 49.41 7.99
C ARG A 430 -40.22 50.92 7.67
N GLN A 431 -39.77 51.30 6.50
CA GLN A 431 -39.71 52.69 6.08
C GLN A 431 -41.13 53.31 5.98
N ALA A 432 -42.13 52.53 5.58
CA ALA A 432 -43.53 52.93 5.53
C ALA A 432 -44.23 52.86 6.93
N GLY A 433 -43.52 52.50 8.00
CA GLY A 433 -44.07 52.35 9.33
C GLY A 433 -45.03 51.16 9.54
N ARG A 434 -44.96 50.15 8.66
CA ARG A 434 -45.85 48.96 8.63
C ARG A 434 -45.16 47.65 9.11
N ALA A 435 -43.86 47.64 9.30
CA ALA A 435 -43.12 46.51 9.87
C ALA A 435 -42.42 46.92 11.17
N ILE A 436 -42.26 45.94 12.09
CA ILE A 436 -41.49 46.10 13.32
C ILE A 436 -40.03 45.79 13.10
N GLN A 437 -39.19 46.40 13.92
CA GLN A 437 -37.73 46.21 13.86
C GLN A 437 -37.28 44.74 13.91
N ARG A 438 -37.96 43.93 14.72
CA ARG A 438 -37.68 42.49 14.90
C ARG A 438 -37.75 41.72 13.57
N ASP A 439 -38.70 42.05 12.70
CA ASP A 439 -38.91 41.33 11.42
C ASP A 439 -37.74 41.59 10.45
N VAL A 440 -37.22 42.82 10.42
CA VAL A 440 -36.02 43.15 9.67
C VAL A 440 -34.79 42.41 10.17
N LEU A 441 -34.60 42.34 11.52
CA LEU A 441 -33.48 41.60 12.12
C LEU A 441 -33.56 40.10 11.81
N ALA A 442 -34.76 39.51 11.84
CA ALA A 442 -35.01 38.13 11.48
C ALA A 442 -34.73 37.88 9.98
N ALA A 443 -35.11 38.79 9.09
CA ALA A 443 -34.82 38.70 7.66
C ALA A 443 -33.32 38.79 7.37
N ILE A 444 -32.56 39.62 8.10
CA ILE A 444 -31.10 39.68 8.00
C ILE A 444 -30.46 38.31 8.35
N GLN A 445 -30.92 37.68 9.43
CA GLN A 445 -30.44 36.36 9.82
C GLN A 445 -30.78 35.31 8.76
N ALA A 446 -32.01 35.33 8.23
CA ALA A 446 -32.43 34.40 7.18
C ALA A 446 -31.57 34.49 5.90
N VAL A 447 -31.16 35.69 5.47
CA VAL A 447 -30.23 35.85 4.31
C VAL A 447 -28.87 35.23 4.62
N ASN A 448 -28.31 35.49 5.81
CA ASN A 448 -27.01 34.90 6.18
C ASN A 448 -27.10 33.36 6.23
N ASP A 449 -28.14 32.80 6.84
CA ASP A 449 -28.31 31.35 6.96
C ASP A 449 -28.54 30.70 5.58
N ALA A 450 -29.34 31.33 4.72
CA ALA A 450 -29.55 30.86 3.36
C ALA A 450 -28.25 30.92 2.52
N GLY A 451 -27.44 31.96 2.69
CA GLY A 451 -26.11 32.07 2.05
C GLY A 451 -25.17 30.96 2.47
N VAL A 452 -25.07 30.70 3.78
CA VAL A 452 -24.24 29.60 4.31
C VAL A 452 -24.75 28.25 3.81
N ALA A 453 -26.08 28.03 3.76
CA ALA A 453 -26.66 26.79 3.25
C ALA A 453 -26.36 26.57 1.77
N LEU A 454 -26.38 27.62 0.94
CA LEU A 454 -26.02 27.53 -0.47
C LEU A 454 -24.54 27.11 -0.67
N GLU A 455 -23.60 27.75 0.04
CA GLU A 455 -22.19 27.44 -0.10
C GLU A 455 -21.89 26.01 0.39
N LYS A 456 -22.61 25.58 1.45
CA LYS A 456 -22.54 24.18 1.90
C LYS A 456 -23.05 23.20 0.85
N ALA A 457 -24.22 23.46 0.27
CA ALA A 457 -24.80 22.60 -0.78
C ALA A 457 -23.86 22.46 -1.99
N LYS A 458 -23.18 23.55 -2.40
CA LYS A 458 -22.18 23.52 -3.48
C LYS A 458 -20.99 22.62 -3.11
N ALA A 459 -20.47 22.74 -1.90
CA ALA A 459 -19.38 21.89 -1.41
C ALA A 459 -19.81 20.41 -1.35
N ASP A 460 -20.97 20.11 -0.79
CA ASP A 460 -21.50 18.75 -0.69
C ASP A 460 -21.69 18.10 -2.09
N HIS A 461 -22.10 18.88 -3.09
CA HIS A 461 -22.20 18.39 -4.47
C HIS A 461 -20.82 18.05 -5.07
N GLN A 462 -19.78 18.84 -4.80
CA GLN A 462 -18.41 18.51 -5.23
C GLN A 462 -17.91 17.23 -4.55
N LEU A 463 -18.19 17.05 -3.25
CA LEU A 463 -17.83 15.83 -2.53
C LEU A 463 -18.51 14.59 -3.11
N ALA A 464 -19.80 14.70 -3.47
CA ALA A 464 -20.53 13.62 -4.14
C ALA A 464 -19.88 13.24 -5.49
N ARG A 465 -19.43 14.22 -6.28
CA ARG A 465 -18.70 13.99 -7.53
C ARG A 465 -17.37 13.24 -7.31
N ILE A 466 -16.58 13.70 -6.37
CA ILE A 466 -15.27 13.10 -6.04
C ILE A 466 -15.44 11.64 -5.62
N GLU A 467 -16.42 11.36 -4.76
CA GLU A 467 -16.67 10.00 -4.29
C GLU A 467 -17.11 9.07 -5.44
N LEU A 468 -17.92 9.56 -6.38
CA LEU A 468 -18.26 8.80 -7.58
C LEU A 468 -17.02 8.48 -8.42
N GLN A 469 -16.13 9.47 -8.64
CA GLN A 469 -14.88 9.29 -9.38
C GLN A 469 -13.94 8.28 -8.67
N ARG A 470 -13.86 8.33 -7.32
CA ARG A 470 -13.10 7.38 -6.52
C ARG A 470 -13.62 5.95 -6.70
N LEU A 471 -14.93 5.75 -6.61
CA LEU A 471 -15.55 4.44 -6.83
C LEU A 471 -15.30 3.90 -8.25
N GLN A 472 -15.21 4.78 -9.23
CA GLN A 472 -14.89 4.43 -10.61
C GLN A 472 -13.38 4.22 -10.86
N GLY A 473 -12.49 4.55 -9.91
CA GLY A 473 -11.04 4.50 -10.11
C GLY A 473 -10.53 5.48 -11.18
N SER A 474 -11.19 6.63 -11.33
CA SER A 474 -10.93 7.65 -12.35
C SER A 474 -10.39 8.97 -11.80
N LEU A 475 -9.86 8.96 -10.55
CA LEU A 475 -9.19 10.08 -9.89
C LEU A 475 -7.74 10.25 -10.34
#